data_e3039d5016d8769828d0e818de9ec273
#
_entry.id   e3039d5016d8769828d0e818de9ec273
#
_cell.length_a   1.000
_cell.length_b   1.000
_cell.length_c   1.000
_cell.angle_alpha   90.00
_cell.angle_beta   90.00
_cell.angle_gamma   90.00
#
_symmetry.space_group_name_H-M   'P 1'
#
loop_
_entity.id
_entity.type
_entity.pdbx_description
1 polymer ?
#
loop_
_entity_poly.entity_id
_entity_poly.type
_entity_poly.pdbx_seq_one_letter_code
_entity_poly.pdbx_strand_id
1 'polypeptide(L)' 'MCGITGYIGTREAYPIVIKGLQRLEYRGYDSAGIMVFNGTEAKVTKTKGKVADLEALFVENKTKGTIGIGHTRWA' A
#
# COMPACT_ATOMS: atom_id res chain seq x y z
N MET A 1 -1.21 12.95 10.85
CA MET A 1 -1.89 13.26 9.58
C MET A 1 -1.98 12.02 8.71
N CYS A 2 -3.17 11.69 8.26
CA CYS A 2 -3.36 10.54 7.38
C CYS A 2 -2.95 10.88 5.95
N GLY A 3 -2.49 9.87 5.23
CA GLY A 3 -2.12 10.03 3.83
C GLY A 3 -2.70 8.92 2.98
N ILE A 4 -3.01 9.25 1.74
CA ILE A 4 -3.55 8.30 0.77
C ILE A 4 -2.78 8.44 -0.53
N THR A 5 -2.47 7.31 -1.15
CA THR A 5 -1.86 7.28 -2.47
C THR A 5 -2.58 6.24 -3.31
N GLY A 6 -2.69 6.47 -4.61
CA GLY A 6 -3.41 5.56 -5.49
C GLY A 6 -2.83 5.55 -6.90
N TYR A 7 -3.16 4.49 -7.63
CA TYR A 7 -2.69 4.33 -8.99
C TYR A 7 -3.71 3.55 -9.81
N ILE A 8 -3.98 4.02 -11.01
CA ILE A 8 -4.75 3.31 -12.03
C ILE A 8 -3.98 3.48 -13.33
N GLY A 9 -3.64 2.39 -14.00
CA GLY A 9 -2.88 2.51 -15.23
C GLY A 9 -2.57 1.15 -15.84
N THR A 10 -1.44 1.08 -16.55
CA THR A 10 -1.01 -0.13 -17.26
C THR A 10 0.16 -0.83 -16.58
N ARG A 11 0.71 -0.22 -15.51
CA ARG A 11 1.84 -0.79 -14.79
C ARG A 11 1.35 -1.51 -13.54
N GLU A 12 2.23 -2.33 -12.96
CA GLU A 12 2.00 -2.92 -11.65
C GLU A 12 1.76 -1.80 -10.63
N ALA A 13 0.62 -1.86 -9.93
CA ALA A 13 0.24 -0.82 -8.97
C ALA A 13 1.08 -0.87 -7.70
N TYR A 14 1.43 -2.05 -7.22
CA TYR A 14 2.09 -2.21 -5.93
C TYR A 14 3.37 -1.37 -5.80
N PRO A 15 4.35 -1.45 -6.73
CA PRO A 15 5.59 -0.67 -6.56
C PRO A 15 5.35 0.83 -6.51
N ILE A 16 4.35 1.31 -7.27
CA ILE A 16 4.04 2.73 -7.34
C ILE A 16 3.38 3.20 -6.04
N VAL A 17 2.40 2.43 -5.55
CA VAL A 17 1.68 2.77 -4.32
C VAL A 17 2.59 2.68 -3.11
N ILE A 18 3.43 1.65 -3.02
CA ILE A 18 4.33 1.50 -1.88
C ILE A 18 5.36 2.63 -1.81
N LYS A 19 5.85 3.12 -2.96
CA LYS A 19 6.73 4.27 -2.99
C LYS A 19 6.04 5.53 -2.47
N GLY A 20 4.76 5.69 -2.82
CA GLY A 20 3.98 6.81 -2.30
C GLY A 20 3.85 6.75 -0.79
N LEU A 21 3.62 5.56 -0.24
CA LEU A 21 3.54 5.38 1.21
C LEU A 21 4.88 5.67 1.89
N GLN A 22 5.99 5.26 1.29
CA GLN A 22 7.32 5.54 1.82
C GLN A 22 7.58 7.04 1.91
N ARG A 23 7.09 7.82 0.98
CA ARG A 23 7.22 9.28 1.01
C ARG A 23 6.40 9.91 2.13
N LEU A 24 5.29 9.30 2.50
CA LEU A 24 4.44 9.78 3.58
C LEU A 24 4.98 9.39 4.95
N GLU A 25 5.90 8.44 4.99
CA GLU A 25 6.42 7.87 6.22
C GLU A 25 7.09 8.89 7.13
N TYR A 26 7.72 9.91 6.57
CA TYR A 26 8.42 10.90 7.35
C TYR A 26 7.51 11.72 8.27
N ARG A 27 6.21 11.68 8.02
CA ARG A 27 5.24 12.43 8.84
C ARG A 27 4.82 11.69 10.10
N GLY A 28 5.23 10.42 10.23
CA GLY A 28 4.81 9.60 11.35
C GLY A 28 3.44 8.98 11.12
N TYR A 29 3.24 7.77 11.64
CA TYR A 29 1.97 7.07 11.53
C TYR A 29 2.00 5.84 12.44
N ASP A 30 0.83 5.24 12.72
CA ASP A 30 0.75 4.03 13.55
C ASP A 30 0.33 2.79 12.75
N SER A 31 -0.20 2.98 11.56
CA SER A 31 -0.61 1.84 10.72
C SER A 31 -0.57 2.21 9.25
N ALA A 32 -0.45 1.20 8.40
CA ALA A 32 -0.43 1.35 6.96
C ALA A 32 -1.18 0.21 6.30
N GLY A 33 -1.72 0.46 5.12
CA GLY A 33 -2.44 -0.55 4.37
C GLY A 33 -2.32 -0.31 2.88
N ILE A 34 -2.48 -1.39 2.13
CA ILE A 34 -2.47 -1.34 0.67
C ILE A 34 -3.51 -2.32 0.13
N MET A 35 -4.19 -1.91 -0.95
CA MET A 35 -5.10 -2.77 -1.70
C MET A 35 -4.64 -2.80 -3.14
N VAL A 36 -4.58 -3.99 -3.72
CA VAL A 36 -4.27 -4.17 -5.14
C VAL A 36 -5.38 -4.97 -5.78
N PHE A 37 -5.89 -4.48 -6.90
CA PHE A 37 -6.97 -5.11 -7.66
C PHE A 37 -6.43 -5.60 -9.00
N ASN A 38 -6.65 -6.89 -9.29
CA ASN A 38 -6.12 -7.51 -10.51
C ASN A 38 -7.17 -7.68 -11.61
N GLY A 39 -8.34 -7.09 -11.47
CA GLY A 39 -9.43 -7.22 -12.42
C GLY A 39 -10.46 -8.25 -12.00
N THR A 40 -10.12 -9.13 -11.08
CA THR A 40 -11.01 -10.18 -10.59
C THR A 40 -11.19 -10.09 -9.07
N GLU A 41 -10.10 -9.92 -8.33
CA GLU A 41 -10.18 -9.82 -6.87
C GLU A 41 -9.32 -8.67 -6.35
N ALA A 42 -9.72 -8.14 -5.20
CA ALA A 42 -8.98 -7.11 -4.49
C ALA A 42 -8.28 -7.76 -3.30
N LYS A 43 -6.98 -7.55 -3.18
CA LYS A 43 -6.20 -8.08 -2.08
C LYS A 43 -5.81 -6.93 -1.17
N VAL A 44 -6.20 -7.03 0.10
CA VAL A 44 -5.91 -5.99 1.10
C VAL A 44 -4.86 -6.51 2.07
N THR A 45 -3.81 -5.72 2.30
CA THR A 45 -2.77 -6.02 3.29
C THR A 45 -2.66 -4.83 4.22
N LYS A 46 -2.70 -5.09 5.53
CA LYS A 46 -2.63 -4.05 6.56
C LYS A 46 -1.65 -4.44 7.65
N THR A 47 -1.04 -3.44 8.27
CA THR A 47 -0.16 -3.66 9.39
C THR A 47 -0.18 -2.47 10.35
N LYS A 48 0.07 -2.74 11.62
CA LYS A 48 0.41 -1.70 12.59
C LYS A 48 1.93 -1.60 12.56
N GLY A 49 2.45 -0.44 12.17
CA GLY A 49 3.89 -0.26 12.12
C GLY A 49 4.34 0.41 10.84
N LYS A 50 5.56 0.12 10.46
CA LYS A 50 6.21 0.82 9.35
C LYS A 50 5.82 0.24 8.00
N VAL A 51 6.03 1.04 6.95
CA VAL A 51 5.82 0.59 5.57
C VAL A 51 6.67 -0.64 5.27
N ALA A 52 7.87 -0.76 5.86
CA ALA A 52 8.70 -1.94 5.69
C ALA A 52 8.00 -3.22 6.17
N ASP A 53 7.22 -3.13 7.25
CA ASP A 53 6.45 -4.28 7.76
C ASP A 53 5.33 -4.64 6.78
N LEU A 54 4.71 -3.62 6.17
CA LEU A 54 3.69 -3.83 5.15
C LEU A 54 4.27 -4.53 3.94
N GLU A 55 5.47 -4.14 3.51
CA GLU A 55 6.14 -4.77 2.39
C GLU A 55 6.40 -6.26 2.64
N ALA A 56 6.85 -6.59 3.86
CA ALA A 56 7.09 -7.98 4.22
C ALA A 56 5.82 -8.82 4.15
N LEU A 57 4.71 -8.28 4.64
CA LEU A 57 3.42 -8.97 4.58
C LEU A 57 2.93 -9.12 3.15
N PHE A 58 3.12 -8.11 2.32
CA PHE A 58 2.69 -8.16 0.92
C PHE A 58 3.46 -9.24 0.14
N VAL A 59 4.74 -9.41 0.40
CA VAL A 59 5.56 -10.42 -0.26
C VAL A 59 4.98 -11.82 -0.04
N GLU A 60 4.46 -12.08 1.16
CA GLU A 60 3.83 -13.37 1.46
C GLU A 60 2.49 -13.56 0.74
N ASN A 61 1.80 -12.47 0.45
CA ASN A 61 0.47 -12.49 -0.17
C ASN A 61 0.45 -11.73 -1.49
N LYS A 62 1.50 -11.88 -2.26
CA LYS A 62 1.71 -11.09 -3.46
C LYS A 62 0.58 -11.24 -4.47
N THR A 63 0.04 -10.12 -4.90
CA THR A 63 -1.01 -10.05 -5.92
C THR A 63 -0.58 -9.03 -6.96
N LYS A 64 -0.65 -9.42 -8.22
CA LYS A 64 -0.38 -8.51 -9.32
C LYS A 64 -1.65 -7.76 -9.67
N GLY A 65 -1.52 -6.48 -10.02
CA GLY A 65 -2.66 -5.70 -10.45
C GLY A 65 -2.24 -4.33 -10.89
N THR A 66 -3.11 -3.67 -11.65
CA THR A 66 -2.85 -2.35 -12.21
C THR A 66 -3.63 -1.24 -11.54
N ILE A 67 -4.39 -1.57 -10.50
CA ILE A 67 -5.14 -0.61 -9.69
C ILE A 67 -4.73 -0.84 -8.24
N GLY A 68 -4.38 0.23 -7.55
CA GLY A 68 -3.99 0.12 -6.16
C GLY A 68 -4.24 1.38 -5.37
N ILE A 69 -4.50 1.22 -4.08
CA ILE A 69 -4.67 2.31 -3.12
C ILE A 69 -3.90 1.95 -1.87
N GLY A 70 -3.21 2.93 -1.33
CA GLY A 70 -2.52 2.76 -0.05
C GLY A 70 -2.83 3.91 0.89
N HIS A 71 -2.69 3.66 2.19
CA HIS A 71 -2.90 4.69 3.19
C HIS A 71 -1.96 4.51 4.37
N THR A 72 -1.70 5.62 5.03
CA THR A 72 -1.08 5.65 6.35
C THR A 72 -2.05 6.34 7.29
N ARG A 73 -2.15 5.86 8.53
CA ARG A 73 -3.07 6.39 9.52
C ARG A 73 -2.28 6.88 10.74
N TRP A 74 -2.69 8.01 11.27
CA TRP A 74 -2.18 8.53 12.54
C TRP A 74 -3.05 8.06 13.70
N ALA A 75 -2.39 7.77 14.77
CA ALA A 75 -3.08 7.45 16.02
C ALA A 75 -3.79 8.67 16.60
#